data_16070243430ccc610a4b20832b51de21
#
_entry.id   16070243430ccc610a4b20832b51de21
#
_cell.length_a   1.000
_cell.length_b   1.000
_cell.length_c   1.000
_cell.angle_alpha   90.00
_cell.angle_beta   90.00
_cell.angle_gamma   90.00
#
_symmetry.space_group_name_H-M   'P 1'
#
loop_
_entity.id
_entity.type
_entity.pdbx_description
1 polymer ?
#
loop_
_entity_poly.entity_id
_entity_poly.type
_entity_poly.pdbx_seq_one_letter_code
_entity_poly.pdbx_strand_id
1 'polypeptide(L)'
;MLGKYLAQSAGYPDKLLGRKGFRMIEMRFLRWSVIFALVISGCSIEVAQPSVQTPDSIMTNPGTSATNDTTQIPVTWSSLNLTGKLIYSMGAIEKDVYVIRVLSLDLITGQVTTIYQAPNSAWVYYVSVSPDGEQLVMSFSPPPGTDPEVVQALYVMPIDGSRPPQLLFQPQIREDQYTQAEWSPDGKYIYYTHVNYQFPIDPNRVYPLYQIFRMEYPGGQPQLIAEEAYWPRLSSDSTRLTYISIDPLSIKQQLIIANADGGNAQEVSLSGSYIPDIKDAPIFSPDEVSILFSAAVPTQSRQPTWFENLMGMRLARANGSVPSDWWSVPINGGELTRLTHIQAPSLYASLSPDHRHVVSFSGAGVFVMNVDGSELTILLPNPDQFIGTVQWIP
;
A
#
# COMPACT_ATOMS: atom_id res chain seq x y z
N MET A 1 22.38 7.89 8.63
CA MET A 1 21.05 8.50 8.59
C MET A 1 20.03 7.64 7.80
N LEU A 2 20.38 7.05 6.66
CA LEU A 2 19.46 6.17 5.89
C LEU A 2 18.86 5.00 6.70
N GLY A 3 19.62 4.39 7.59
CA GLY A 3 19.12 3.27 8.42
C GLY A 3 18.01 3.63 9.42
N LYS A 4 17.91 4.90 9.83
CA LYS A 4 16.81 5.38 10.69
C LYS A 4 15.52 5.63 9.89
N TYR A 5 15.65 6.07 8.65
CA TYR A 5 14.48 6.29 7.78
C TYR A 5 13.80 4.97 7.38
N LEU A 6 14.58 3.93 7.09
CA LEU A 6 14.02 2.61 6.76
C LEU A 6 13.35 1.93 7.97
N ALA A 7 13.86 2.16 9.18
CA ALA A 7 13.23 1.65 10.40
C ALA A 7 11.95 2.42 10.78
N GLN A 8 11.87 3.72 10.45
CA GLN A 8 10.67 4.51 10.68
C GLN A 8 9.55 4.20 9.66
N SER A 9 9.90 3.87 8.41
CA SER A 9 8.90 3.47 7.41
C SER A 9 8.28 2.10 7.70
N ALA A 10 8.95 1.26 8.52
CA ALA A 10 8.43 -0.04 8.94
C ALA A 10 7.66 0.01 10.28
N GLY A 11 7.57 1.17 10.95
CA GLY A 11 6.79 1.34 12.19
C GLY A 11 7.32 0.54 13.40
N TYR A 12 8.59 0.10 13.40
CA TYR A 12 9.15 -0.65 14.53
C TYR A 12 9.54 0.29 15.68
N PRO A 13 8.94 0.15 16.86
CA PRO A 13 9.38 0.91 18.04
C PRO A 13 10.75 0.39 18.52
N ASP A 14 11.67 1.30 18.83
CA ASP A 14 13.03 1.06 19.35
C ASP A 14 13.11 0.15 20.60
N LYS A 15 11.99 -0.24 21.19
CA LYS A 15 11.92 -0.98 22.47
C LYS A 15 11.85 -2.51 22.34
N LEU A 16 11.72 -3.08 21.15
CA LEU A 16 11.47 -4.51 20.96
C LEU A 16 12.73 -5.37 20.74
N LEU A 17 13.91 -4.77 20.65
CA LEU A 17 15.16 -5.53 20.57
C LEU A 17 15.73 -5.74 21.97
N GLY A 18 15.50 -6.91 22.52
CA GLY A 18 16.06 -7.31 23.81
C GLY A 18 17.59 -7.11 23.85
N ARG A 19 18.12 -6.61 24.98
CA ARG A 19 19.55 -6.24 25.20
C ARG A 19 20.59 -7.25 24.72
N LYS A 20 20.24 -8.53 24.56
CA LYS A 20 21.17 -9.58 24.08
C LYS A 20 21.33 -9.64 22.56
N GLY A 21 20.31 -9.27 21.78
CA GLY A 21 20.40 -9.20 20.31
C GLY A 21 21.16 -7.96 19.82
N PHE A 22 21.08 -6.87 20.55
CA PHE A 22 21.71 -5.60 20.20
C PHE A 22 23.24 -5.64 20.23
N ARG A 23 23.85 -6.41 21.16
CA ARG A 23 25.32 -6.52 21.25
C ARG A 23 25.95 -7.23 20.04
N MET A 24 25.26 -8.18 19.43
CA MET A 24 25.81 -8.89 18.26
C MET A 24 25.66 -8.07 16.97
N ILE A 25 24.63 -7.25 16.89
CA ILE A 25 24.40 -6.35 15.73
C ILE A 25 25.34 -5.14 15.82
N GLU A 26 25.52 -4.54 17.00
CA GLU A 26 26.45 -3.41 17.17
C GLU A 26 27.91 -3.78 16.86
N MET A 27 28.39 -4.97 17.25
CA MET A 27 29.75 -5.38 16.92
C MET A 27 29.98 -5.61 15.41
N ARG A 28 28.94 -5.95 14.66
CA ARG A 28 29.03 -6.07 13.20
C ARG A 28 28.95 -4.71 12.48
N PHE A 29 28.17 -3.78 12.99
CA PHE A 29 28.10 -2.42 12.45
C PHE A 29 29.37 -1.60 12.73
N LEU A 30 30.00 -1.78 13.89
CA LEU A 30 31.24 -1.07 14.23
C LEU A 30 32.40 -1.45 13.31
N ARG A 31 32.46 -2.71 12.83
CA ARG A 31 33.48 -3.14 11.85
C ARG A 31 33.30 -2.54 10.46
N TRP A 32 32.07 -2.22 10.06
CA TRP A 32 31.80 -1.56 8.78
C TRP A 32 32.00 -0.05 8.84
N SER A 33 31.74 0.58 9.97
CA SER A 33 31.97 2.02 10.15
C SER A 33 33.44 2.40 10.06
N VAL A 34 34.35 1.51 10.46
CA VAL A 34 35.80 1.77 10.39
C VAL A 34 36.33 1.71 8.95
N ILE A 35 35.72 0.89 8.08
CA ILE A 35 36.13 0.81 6.66
C ILE A 35 35.60 2.01 5.85
N PHE A 36 34.44 2.58 6.24
CA PHE A 36 33.87 3.74 5.57
C PHE A 36 34.47 5.09 6.02
N ALA A 37 35.03 5.14 7.23
CA ALA A 37 35.67 6.38 7.76
C ALA A 37 37.03 6.72 7.13
N LEU A 38 37.63 5.79 6.38
CA LEU A 38 38.94 6.01 5.74
C LEU A 38 38.86 6.61 4.33
N VAL A 39 37.66 6.83 3.78
CA VAL A 39 37.48 7.39 2.41
C VAL A 39 36.95 8.81 2.38
N ILE A 40 36.48 9.38 3.52
CA ILE A 40 35.95 10.75 3.56
C ILE A 40 36.72 11.59 4.60
N SER A 41 37.95 11.87 4.28
CA SER A 41 38.76 12.85 5.02
C SER A 41 38.97 14.07 4.10
N GLY A 42 38.08 15.03 4.20
CA GLY A 42 38.26 16.30 3.54
C GLY A 42 36.98 17.06 3.21
N CYS A 43 36.31 17.63 4.21
CA CYS A 43 35.60 18.92 4.13
C CYS A 43 34.93 19.18 5.49
N SER A 44 35.42 20.16 6.21
CA SER A 44 34.84 20.74 7.42
C SER A 44 33.67 21.64 7.02
N ILE A 45 32.45 21.32 7.44
CA ILE A 45 31.32 22.24 7.37
C ILE A 45 30.94 22.60 8.80
N GLU A 46 31.06 23.86 9.11
CA GLU A 46 30.65 24.50 10.36
C GLU A 46 29.12 24.56 10.40
N VAL A 47 28.50 23.90 11.37
CA VAL A 47 27.03 23.87 11.54
C VAL A 47 26.66 24.95 12.55
N ALA A 48 25.99 26.00 12.09
CA ALA A 48 25.37 27.00 12.95
C ALA A 48 24.19 26.39 13.73
N GLN A 49 24.15 26.63 15.04
CA GLN A 49 23.02 26.21 15.91
C GLN A 49 21.80 27.10 15.64
N PRO A 50 20.60 26.56 15.45
CA PRO A 50 19.38 27.34 15.37
C PRO A 50 18.90 27.76 16.76
N SER A 51 18.57 29.06 16.90
CA SER A 51 17.93 29.65 18.06
C SER A 51 16.54 29.08 18.30
N VAL A 52 16.25 28.67 19.54
CA VAL A 52 14.94 28.23 20.00
C VAL A 52 13.98 29.41 20.04
N GLN A 53 13.00 29.46 19.14
CA GLN A 53 11.80 30.31 19.30
C GLN A 53 10.70 29.44 19.86
N THR A 54 10.08 29.91 20.95
CA THR A 54 8.85 29.33 21.56
C THR A 54 7.70 29.42 20.55
N PRO A 55 6.96 28.33 20.27
CA PRO A 55 5.81 28.41 19.40
C PRO A 55 4.58 28.94 20.15
N ASP A 56 4.05 30.05 19.67
CA ASP A 56 2.67 30.42 19.90
C ASP A 56 1.76 29.31 19.32
N SER A 57 0.81 28.84 20.13
CA SER A 57 -0.15 27.82 19.77
C SER A 57 -1.09 28.31 18.66
N ILE A 58 -0.74 28.02 17.42
CA ILE A 58 -1.66 28.12 16.29
C ILE A 58 -2.13 26.69 16.00
N MET A 59 -3.43 26.44 16.17
CA MET A 59 -4.07 25.26 15.58
C MET A 59 -3.84 25.28 14.07
N THR A 60 -2.85 24.58 13.60
CA THR A 60 -2.64 24.39 12.17
C THR A 60 -3.46 23.18 11.72
N ASN A 61 -4.67 23.46 11.23
CA ASN A 61 -5.34 22.61 10.27
C ASN A 61 -4.31 22.17 9.21
N PRO A 62 -4.22 20.88 8.81
CA PRO A 62 -3.35 20.46 7.71
C PRO A 62 -3.93 20.97 6.38
N GLY A 63 -3.99 22.28 6.25
CA GLY A 63 -4.51 22.94 5.09
C GLY A 63 -3.38 23.37 4.17
N THR A 64 -3.13 22.63 3.11
CA THR A 64 -2.65 23.23 1.89
C THR A 64 -3.74 23.06 0.85
N SER A 65 -4.11 24.18 0.26
CA SER A 65 -5.07 24.29 -0.83
C SER A 65 -4.75 23.30 -1.94
N ALA A 66 -5.80 22.71 -2.52
CA ALA A 66 -5.73 22.11 -3.83
C ALA A 66 -5.06 23.11 -4.78
N THR A 67 -3.82 22.85 -5.15
CA THR A 67 -3.23 23.49 -6.31
C THR A 67 -3.75 22.68 -7.48
N ASN A 68 -4.69 23.23 -8.26
CA ASN A 68 -5.17 22.61 -9.52
C ASN A 68 -4.05 22.71 -10.59
N ASP A 69 -2.83 22.35 -10.21
CA ASP A 69 -1.74 22.23 -11.16
C ASP A 69 -2.06 21.11 -12.14
N THR A 70 -2.16 21.50 -13.39
CA THR A 70 -2.50 20.58 -14.48
C THR A 70 -1.28 20.41 -15.37
N THR A 71 -0.90 19.15 -15.59
CA THR A 71 0.17 18.79 -16.51
C THR A 71 -0.39 17.91 -17.63
N GLN A 72 0.11 18.06 -18.84
CA GLN A 72 -0.24 17.25 -19.99
C GLN A 72 0.83 16.19 -20.22
N ILE A 73 0.43 14.92 -20.32
CA ILE A 73 1.32 13.82 -20.73
C ILE A 73 0.90 13.26 -22.08
N PRO A 74 1.83 12.71 -22.87
CA PRO A 74 1.49 12.08 -24.15
C PRO A 74 0.59 10.85 -23.95
N VAL A 75 -0.51 10.76 -24.70
CA VAL A 75 -1.38 9.58 -24.71
C VAL A 75 -0.78 8.53 -25.65
N THR A 76 0.00 7.62 -25.11
CA THR A 76 0.62 6.51 -25.86
C THR A 76 -0.27 5.29 -26.01
N TRP A 77 -1.41 5.27 -25.33
CA TRP A 77 -2.39 4.18 -25.25
C TRP A 77 -3.68 4.42 -26.05
N SER A 78 -3.68 5.38 -26.98
CA SER A 78 -4.87 5.73 -27.76
C SER A 78 -5.51 4.55 -28.52
N SER A 79 -4.71 3.54 -28.91
CA SER A 79 -5.19 2.32 -29.56
C SER A 79 -6.07 1.44 -28.65
N LEU A 80 -5.98 1.59 -27.34
CA LEU A 80 -6.76 0.81 -26.37
C LEU A 80 -8.15 1.40 -26.11
N ASN A 81 -8.44 2.60 -26.63
CA ASN A 81 -9.70 3.31 -26.44
C ASN A 81 -10.16 3.41 -24.98
N LEU A 82 -9.22 3.60 -24.06
CA LEU A 82 -9.51 3.72 -22.64
C LEU A 82 -10.26 5.02 -22.34
N THR A 83 -11.21 4.96 -21.42
CA THR A 83 -12.03 6.10 -20.96
C THR A 83 -12.00 6.21 -19.45
N GLY A 84 -12.46 7.34 -18.90
CA GLY A 84 -12.51 7.59 -17.48
C GLY A 84 -11.18 8.14 -16.95
N LYS A 85 -11.00 8.06 -15.63
CA LYS A 85 -9.86 8.64 -14.94
C LYS A 85 -9.20 7.62 -14.00
N LEU A 86 -7.88 7.73 -13.86
CA LEU A 86 -7.14 7.03 -12.82
C LEU A 86 -6.88 7.98 -11.66
N ILE A 87 -7.28 7.58 -10.46
CA ILE A 87 -6.96 8.27 -9.21
C ILE A 87 -5.87 7.47 -8.51
N TYR A 88 -4.76 8.10 -8.17
CA TYR A 88 -3.60 7.43 -7.57
C TYR A 88 -2.76 8.35 -6.70
N SER A 89 -2.00 7.78 -5.79
CA SER A 89 -1.00 8.50 -5.01
C SER A 89 0.39 8.29 -5.61
N MET A 90 1.17 9.36 -5.67
CA MET A 90 2.53 9.34 -6.20
C MET A 90 3.45 10.20 -5.36
N GLY A 91 4.67 9.71 -5.08
CA GLY A 91 5.74 10.46 -4.45
C GLY A 91 6.84 10.82 -5.45
N ALA A 92 7.36 12.02 -5.35
CA ALA A 92 8.47 12.52 -6.17
C ALA A 92 9.46 13.32 -5.34
N ILE A 93 10.74 13.33 -5.73
CA ILE A 93 11.74 14.22 -5.15
C ILE A 93 11.75 15.52 -5.94
N GLU A 94 11.40 16.62 -5.29
CA GLU A 94 11.39 17.96 -5.86
C GLU A 94 12.25 18.87 -4.99
N LYS A 95 13.30 19.46 -5.56
CA LYS A 95 14.22 20.37 -4.84
C LYS A 95 14.71 19.77 -3.51
N ASP A 96 15.13 18.50 -3.54
CA ASP A 96 15.60 17.72 -2.39
C ASP A 96 14.55 17.44 -1.30
N VAL A 97 13.26 17.68 -1.58
CA VAL A 97 12.14 17.36 -0.69
C VAL A 97 11.29 16.26 -1.34
N TYR A 98 10.91 15.28 -0.54
CA TYR A 98 9.99 14.24 -0.98
C TYR A 98 8.55 14.76 -0.86
N VAL A 99 7.88 14.85 -2.00
CA VAL A 99 6.51 15.39 -2.11
C VAL A 99 5.57 14.27 -2.52
N ILE A 100 4.47 14.11 -1.79
CA ILE A 100 3.42 13.14 -2.11
C ILE A 100 2.17 13.86 -2.59
N ARG A 101 1.60 13.35 -3.69
CA ARG A 101 0.37 13.88 -4.28
C ARG A 101 -0.64 12.77 -4.53
N VAL A 102 -1.91 13.12 -4.42
CA VAL A 102 -3.02 12.38 -5.02
C VAL A 102 -3.33 13.05 -6.35
N LEU A 103 -3.31 12.28 -7.39
CA LEU A 103 -3.42 12.73 -8.77
C LEU A 103 -4.64 12.10 -9.47
N SER A 104 -5.20 12.82 -10.44
CA SER A 104 -6.17 12.33 -11.41
C SER A 104 -5.55 12.37 -12.80
N LEU A 105 -5.51 11.25 -13.50
CA LEU A 105 -5.15 11.16 -14.92
C LEU A 105 -6.38 10.89 -15.75
N ASP A 106 -6.74 11.80 -16.64
CA ASP A 106 -7.77 11.59 -17.66
C ASP A 106 -7.18 10.75 -18.80
N LEU A 107 -7.77 9.57 -19.03
CA LEU A 107 -7.25 8.59 -19.98
C LEU A 107 -7.49 8.95 -21.44
N ILE A 108 -8.45 9.83 -21.72
CA ILE A 108 -8.74 10.30 -23.09
C ILE A 108 -7.76 11.39 -23.49
N THR A 109 -7.56 12.35 -22.60
CA THR A 109 -6.78 13.56 -22.91
C THR A 109 -5.32 13.47 -22.49
N GLY A 110 -4.97 12.61 -21.52
CA GLY A 110 -3.65 12.59 -20.89
C GLY A 110 -3.43 13.76 -19.92
N GLN A 111 -4.50 14.44 -19.49
CA GLN A 111 -4.41 15.50 -18.52
C GLN A 111 -4.23 14.92 -17.11
N VAL A 112 -3.19 15.34 -16.42
CA VAL A 112 -2.92 15.02 -15.02
C VAL A 112 -3.24 16.23 -14.17
N THR A 113 -4.11 16.06 -13.18
CA THR A 113 -4.52 17.11 -12.24
C THR A 113 -4.17 16.71 -10.82
N THR A 114 -3.59 17.61 -10.04
CA THR A 114 -3.35 17.40 -8.62
C THR A 114 -4.64 17.62 -7.83
N ILE A 115 -5.16 16.55 -7.21
CA ILE A 115 -6.30 16.62 -6.29
C ILE A 115 -5.84 17.12 -4.91
N TYR A 116 -4.74 16.57 -4.42
CA TYR A 116 -4.21 16.91 -3.11
C TYR A 116 -2.69 16.77 -3.09
N GLN A 117 -2.02 17.72 -2.48
CA GLN A 117 -0.61 17.63 -2.16
C GLN A 117 -0.45 17.52 -0.64
N ALA A 118 0.15 16.44 -0.19
CA ALA A 118 0.41 16.22 1.22
C ALA A 118 1.45 17.23 1.75
N PRO A 119 1.32 17.68 3.00
CA PRO A 119 2.36 18.47 3.67
C PRO A 119 3.70 17.74 3.71
N ASN A 120 4.79 18.46 3.87
CA ASN A 120 6.11 17.87 4.01
C ASN A 120 6.13 16.88 5.18
N SER A 121 6.76 15.72 4.97
CA SER A 121 6.84 14.61 5.92
C SER A 121 5.52 13.87 6.17
N ALA A 122 4.47 14.16 5.43
CA ALA A 122 3.23 13.38 5.42
C ALA A 122 3.28 12.31 4.33
N TRP A 123 2.46 11.25 4.47
CA TRP A 123 2.39 10.14 3.51
C TRP A 123 0.95 9.77 3.20
N VAL A 124 0.67 9.53 1.91
CA VAL A 124 -0.59 8.94 1.44
C VAL A 124 -0.25 7.58 0.82
N TYR A 125 -0.83 6.51 1.38
CA TYR A 125 -0.50 5.15 0.92
C TYR A 125 -1.58 4.55 0.02
N TYR A 126 -2.82 4.56 0.46
CA TYR A 126 -3.94 3.91 -0.22
C TYR A 126 -5.06 4.91 -0.42
N VAL A 127 -5.65 4.88 -1.59
CA VAL A 127 -6.77 5.76 -1.95
C VAL A 127 -7.92 4.93 -2.50
N SER A 128 -9.15 5.28 -2.15
CA SER A 128 -10.36 4.70 -2.71
C SER A 128 -11.43 5.79 -2.85
N VAL A 129 -12.08 5.83 -4.02
CA VAL A 129 -13.12 6.81 -4.36
C VAL A 129 -14.48 6.20 -4.05
N SER A 130 -15.39 7.00 -3.48
CA SER A 130 -16.77 6.58 -3.24
C SER A 130 -17.51 6.28 -4.55
N PRO A 131 -18.50 5.39 -4.56
CA PRO A 131 -19.20 5.00 -5.79
C PRO A 131 -19.93 6.15 -6.51
N ASP A 132 -20.30 7.20 -5.78
CA ASP A 132 -20.87 8.43 -6.36
C ASP A 132 -19.82 9.35 -7.00
N GLY A 133 -18.53 9.03 -6.81
CA GLY A 133 -17.42 9.81 -7.33
C GLY A 133 -17.14 11.12 -6.58
N GLU A 134 -17.75 11.36 -5.42
CA GLU A 134 -17.67 12.64 -4.71
C GLU A 134 -16.61 12.68 -3.60
N GLN A 135 -16.30 11.53 -3.00
CA GLN A 135 -15.41 11.43 -1.84
C GLN A 135 -14.20 10.53 -2.13
N LEU A 136 -13.11 10.85 -1.47
CA LEU A 136 -11.89 10.06 -1.45
C LEU A 136 -11.60 9.64 -0.01
N VAL A 137 -11.49 8.34 0.27
CA VAL A 137 -10.89 7.84 1.51
C VAL A 137 -9.44 7.50 1.27
N MET A 138 -8.57 7.83 2.22
CA MET A 138 -7.15 7.53 2.11
C MET A 138 -6.55 7.07 3.45
N SER A 139 -5.54 6.21 3.36
CA SER A 139 -4.65 5.90 4.47
C SER A 139 -3.57 6.97 4.51
N PHE A 140 -3.57 7.78 5.55
CA PHE A 140 -2.74 8.98 5.63
C PHE A 140 -1.94 9.00 6.93
N SER A 141 -0.64 9.27 6.80
CA SER A 141 0.26 9.58 7.91
C SER A 141 0.51 11.08 7.93
N PRO A 142 -0.07 11.82 8.89
CA PRO A 142 0.15 13.25 8.98
C PRO A 142 1.61 13.58 9.38
N PRO A 143 2.05 14.82 9.21
CA PRO A 143 3.36 15.25 9.70
C PRO A 143 3.49 15.01 11.21
N PRO A 144 4.70 14.70 11.71
CA PRO A 144 4.93 14.59 13.15
C PRO A 144 4.50 15.86 13.91
N GLY A 145 3.85 15.67 15.04
CA GLY A 145 3.34 16.78 15.87
C GLY A 145 1.99 17.35 15.42
N THR A 146 1.31 16.73 14.47
CA THR A 146 -0.09 17.05 14.14
C THR A 146 -1.01 16.59 15.27
N ASP A 147 -2.01 17.40 15.63
CA ASP A 147 -3.01 17.03 16.63
C ASP A 147 -4.32 16.58 15.95
N PRO A 148 -4.86 15.39 16.26
CA PRO A 148 -4.27 14.36 17.12
C PRO A 148 -3.03 13.69 16.49
N GLU A 149 -2.08 13.31 17.34
CA GLU A 149 -0.90 12.59 16.87
C GLU A 149 -1.23 11.12 16.56
N VAL A 150 -1.16 10.74 15.30
CA VAL A 150 -1.40 9.38 14.81
C VAL A 150 -0.25 8.96 13.91
N VAL A 151 0.02 7.64 13.85
CA VAL A 151 1.04 7.10 12.93
C VAL A 151 0.45 7.01 11.53
N GLN A 152 -0.71 6.38 11.39
CA GLN A 152 -1.44 6.25 10.13
C GLN A 152 -2.92 6.02 10.43
N ALA A 153 -3.78 6.85 9.88
CA ALA A 153 -5.22 6.75 10.07
C ALA A 153 -5.97 6.93 8.75
N LEU A 154 -7.29 6.76 8.79
CA LEU A 154 -8.15 6.98 7.63
C LEU A 154 -8.66 8.42 7.63
N TYR A 155 -8.51 9.05 6.48
CA TYR A 155 -9.01 10.40 6.23
C TYR A 155 -9.92 10.40 5.01
N VAL A 156 -10.92 11.27 5.04
CA VAL A 156 -11.84 11.47 3.93
C VAL A 156 -11.76 12.92 3.46
N MET A 157 -11.85 13.15 2.16
CA MET A 157 -11.91 14.47 1.54
C MET A 157 -12.78 14.45 0.28
N PRO A 158 -13.33 15.59 -0.15
CA PRO A 158 -13.93 15.70 -1.48
C PRO A 158 -12.91 15.44 -2.57
N ILE A 159 -13.29 14.70 -3.62
CA ILE A 159 -12.39 14.36 -4.73
C ILE A 159 -11.96 15.58 -5.55
N ASP A 160 -12.75 16.67 -5.53
CA ASP A 160 -12.42 17.94 -6.17
C ASP A 160 -11.34 18.75 -5.43
N GLY A 161 -10.89 18.28 -4.26
CA GLY A 161 -9.89 18.95 -3.43
C GLY A 161 -10.40 20.23 -2.75
N SER A 162 -11.71 20.51 -2.78
CA SER A 162 -12.29 21.75 -2.25
C SER A 162 -12.13 21.94 -0.74
N ARG A 163 -11.88 20.86 -0.01
CA ARG A 163 -11.61 20.85 1.43
C ARG A 163 -10.45 19.93 1.75
N PRO A 164 -9.66 20.23 2.81
CA PRO A 164 -8.57 19.36 3.24
C PRO A 164 -9.10 18.02 3.77
N PRO A 165 -8.22 16.97 3.82
CA PRO A 165 -8.55 15.70 4.42
C PRO A 165 -9.00 15.85 5.88
N GLN A 166 -10.07 15.16 6.24
CA GLN A 166 -10.61 15.10 7.60
C GLN A 166 -10.44 13.70 8.16
N LEU A 167 -9.97 13.61 9.40
CA LEU A 167 -9.84 12.34 10.11
C LEU A 167 -11.22 11.67 10.21
N LEU A 168 -11.32 10.41 9.77
CA LEU A 168 -12.57 9.68 9.71
C LEU A 168 -13.05 9.28 11.12
N PHE A 169 -12.11 8.80 11.96
CA PHE A 169 -12.33 8.53 13.37
C PHE A 169 -11.01 8.57 14.14
N GLN A 170 -11.10 8.88 15.45
CA GLN A 170 -9.92 8.94 16.30
C GLN A 170 -9.40 7.54 16.62
N PRO A 171 -8.14 7.20 16.29
CA PRO A 171 -7.50 5.98 16.75
C PRO A 171 -7.48 5.92 18.29
N GLN A 172 -7.70 4.74 18.85
CA GLN A 172 -7.65 4.56 20.31
C GLN A 172 -6.21 4.56 20.83
N ILE A 173 -5.31 4.08 20.03
CA ILE A 173 -3.88 3.94 20.34
C ILE A 173 -3.10 4.62 19.21
N ARG A 174 -2.13 5.45 19.57
CA ARG A 174 -1.31 6.21 18.61
C ARG A 174 -0.60 5.32 17.61
N GLU A 175 -0.09 4.18 18.05
CA GLU A 175 0.70 3.26 17.28
C GLU A 175 -0.10 2.37 16.34
N ASP A 176 -1.43 2.32 16.50
CA ASP A 176 -2.31 1.60 15.59
C ASP A 176 -2.27 2.24 14.20
N GLN A 177 -2.31 1.39 13.19
CA GLN A 177 -2.34 1.83 11.81
C GLN A 177 -3.61 1.34 11.11
N TYR A 178 -4.20 2.21 10.31
CA TYR A 178 -5.40 1.93 9.53
C TYR A 178 -5.07 2.11 8.06
N THR A 179 -5.26 1.06 7.28
CA THR A 179 -4.74 0.99 5.91
C THR A 179 -5.68 0.23 4.97
N GLN A 180 -5.41 0.26 3.67
CA GLN A 180 -6.13 -0.52 2.66
C GLN A 180 -7.65 -0.27 2.70
N ALA A 181 -8.03 1.00 2.91
CA ALA A 181 -9.43 1.36 2.94
C ALA A 181 -10.07 1.23 1.55
N GLU A 182 -11.30 0.70 1.56
CA GLU A 182 -12.11 0.49 0.37
C GLU A 182 -13.56 0.86 0.64
N TRP A 183 -14.17 1.62 -0.26
CA TRP A 183 -15.61 1.83 -0.27
C TRP A 183 -16.34 0.55 -0.69
N SER A 184 -17.45 0.24 -0.03
CA SER A 184 -18.38 -0.75 -0.60
C SER A 184 -19.01 -0.18 -1.87
N PRO A 185 -19.23 -1.02 -2.91
CA PRO A 185 -19.87 -0.57 -4.15
C PRO A 185 -21.25 0.07 -3.98
N ASP A 186 -21.98 -0.26 -2.90
CA ASP A 186 -23.26 0.37 -2.56
C ASP A 186 -23.12 1.70 -1.79
N GLY A 187 -21.88 2.12 -1.50
CA GLY A 187 -21.57 3.38 -0.81
C GLY A 187 -21.88 3.41 0.69
N LYS A 188 -22.37 2.31 1.28
CA LYS A 188 -22.81 2.32 2.68
C LYS A 188 -21.70 2.15 3.68
N TYR A 189 -20.63 1.42 3.30
CA TYR A 189 -19.55 1.05 4.21
C TYR A 189 -18.18 1.42 3.66
N ILE A 190 -17.25 1.66 4.58
CA ILE A 190 -15.81 1.66 4.32
C ILE A 190 -15.24 0.44 5.03
N TYR A 191 -14.59 -0.44 4.26
CA TYR A 191 -13.81 -1.57 4.77
C TYR A 191 -12.35 -1.18 4.86
N TYR A 192 -11.63 -1.69 5.85
CA TYR A 192 -10.21 -1.35 6.01
C TYR A 192 -9.47 -2.40 6.83
N THR A 193 -8.16 -2.38 6.73
CA THR A 193 -7.26 -3.16 7.58
C THR A 193 -6.80 -2.31 8.76
N HIS A 194 -6.97 -2.82 9.97
CA HIS A 194 -6.37 -2.32 11.19
C HIS A 194 -5.14 -3.17 11.52
N VAL A 195 -4.00 -2.53 11.76
CA VAL A 195 -2.76 -3.17 12.17
C VAL A 195 -2.47 -2.78 13.61
N ASN A 196 -2.62 -3.74 14.52
CA ASN A 196 -2.44 -3.52 15.94
C ASN A 196 -1.03 -4.00 16.38
N TYR A 197 -0.16 -3.04 16.66
CA TYR A 197 1.21 -3.29 17.11
C TYR A 197 1.33 -3.53 18.61
N GLN A 198 0.30 -3.22 19.41
CA GLN A 198 0.30 -3.40 20.86
C GLN A 198 -0.36 -4.70 21.32
N PHE A 199 -0.88 -5.49 20.38
CA PHE A 199 -1.40 -6.80 20.72
C PHE A 199 -0.33 -7.59 21.51
N PRO A 200 -0.68 -8.24 22.66
CA PRO A 200 0.28 -8.97 23.48
C PRO A 200 1.01 -9.95 22.59
N ILE A 201 2.31 -9.71 22.42
CA ILE A 201 3.12 -10.53 21.53
C ILE A 201 3.31 -11.87 22.24
N ASP A 202 2.65 -12.92 21.74
CA ASP A 202 3.10 -14.28 21.95
C ASP A 202 4.56 -14.33 21.49
N PRO A 203 5.52 -14.80 22.31
CA PRO A 203 6.91 -14.89 21.91
C PRO A 203 7.13 -15.69 20.61
N ASN A 204 6.15 -16.46 20.19
CA ASN A 204 6.16 -17.18 18.91
C ASN A 204 5.51 -16.40 17.76
N ARG A 205 4.83 -15.29 18.03
CA ARG A 205 4.17 -14.46 16.99
C ARG A 205 5.19 -13.56 16.33
N VAL A 206 5.26 -13.60 15.01
CA VAL A 206 6.23 -12.85 14.20
C VAL A 206 5.68 -11.53 13.68
N TYR A 207 4.34 -11.37 13.64
CA TYR A 207 3.65 -10.22 13.04
C TYR A 207 2.73 -9.51 14.04
N PRO A 208 2.44 -8.21 13.82
CA PRO A 208 1.35 -7.53 14.50
C PRO A 208 0.01 -8.22 14.19
N LEU A 209 -1.02 -7.93 14.97
CA LEU A 209 -2.37 -8.41 14.69
C LEU A 209 -2.95 -7.60 13.53
N TYR A 210 -3.33 -8.29 12.46
CA TYR A 210 -4.07 -7.74 11.34
C TYR A 210 -5.55 -8.05 11.50
N GLN A 211 -6.40 -7.05 11.32
CA GLN A 211 -7.84 -7.21 11.45
C GLN A 211 -8.55 -6.43 10.35
N ILE A 212 -9.56 -7.03 9.74
CA ILE A 212 -10.45 -6.32 8.83
C ILE A 212 -11.65 -5.80 9.62
N PHE A 213 -11.89 -4.51 9.50
CA PHE A 213 -13.07 -3.83 10.00
C PHE A 213 -13.88 -3.26 8.86
N ARG A 214 -15.17 -3.01 9.12
CA ARG A 214 -15.99 -2.11 8.34
C ARG A 214 -16.65 -1.08 9.24
N MET A 215 -17.00 0.07 8.68
CA MET A 215 -17.83 1.06 9.34
C MET A 215 -18.85 1.62 8.37
N GLU A 216 -20.04 1.89 8.85
CA GLU A 216 -21.07 2.59 8.07
C GLU A 216 -20.64 4.04 7.87
N TYR A 217 -20.80 4.56 6.67
CA TYR A 217 -20.49 5.95 6.35
C TYR A 217 -21.76 6.72 5.97
N PRO A 218 -21.93 7.96 6.49
CA PRO A 218 -21.08 8.61 7.50
C PRO A 218 -21.41 8.19 8.93
N GLY A 219 -20.39 8.11 9.80
CA GLY A 219 -20.57 8.17 11.28
C GLY A 219 -20.89 6.85 11.98
N GLY A 220 -20.76 5.68 11.33
CA GLY A 220 -20.93 4.37 11.95
C GLY A 220 -19.80 4.03 12.93
N GLN A 221 -20.03 3.02 13.79
CA GLN A 221 -18.99 2.45 14.64
C GLN A 221 -18.25 1.32 13.89
N PRO A 222 -16.94 1.19 14.08
CA PRO A 222 -16.18 0.07 13.53
C PRO A 222 -16.72 -1.29 13.97
N GLN A 223 -16.91 -2.20 13.02
CA GLN A 223 -17.33 -3.58 13.23
C GLN A 223 -16.23 -4.51 12.76
N LEU A 224 -15.78 -5.42 13.62
CA LEU A 224 -14.81 -6.45 13.27
C LEU A 224 -15.44 -7.44 12.29
N ILE A 225 -14.74 -7.70 11.18
CA ILE A 225 -15.13 -8.63 10.12
C ILE A 225 -14.28 -9.89 10.14
N ALA A 226 -12.94 -9.74 10.25
CA ALA A 226 -12.04 -10.88 10.30
C ALA A 226 -10.78 -10.52 11.11
N GLU A 227 -10.26 -11.51 11.84
CA GLU A 227 -8.96 -11.45 12.51
C GLU A 227 -7.89 -12.15 11.67
N GLU A 228 -6.63 -11.82 11.91
CA GLU A 228 -5.48 -12.33 11.15
C GLU A 228 -5.69 -12.17 9.64
N ALA A 229 -6.22 -11.00 9.24
CA ALA A 229 -6.70 -10.77 7.89
C ALA A 229 -6.42 -9.34 7.42
N TYR A 230 -6.15 -9.17 6.12
CA TYR A 230 -5.87 -7.90 5.48
C TYR A 230 -6.26 -7.92 3.99
N TRP A 231 -6.23 -6.76 3.32
CA TRP A 231 -6.66 -6.57 1.93
C TRP A 231 -8.13 -6.92 1.68
N PRO A 232 -9.09 -6.25 2.34
CA PRO A 232 -10.51 -6.45 2.04
C PRO A 232 -10.84 -5.94 0.63
N ARG A 233 -11.58 -6.73 -0.14
CA ARG A 233 -12.14 -6.36 -1.45
C ARG A 233 -13.53 -6.93 -1.61
N LEU A 234 -14.48 -6.10 -2.03
CA LEU A 234 -15.87 -6.49 -2.19
C LEU A 234 -16.19 -6.93 -3.61
N SER A 235 -17.19 -7.80 -3.75
CA SER A 235 -17.87 -8.05 -5.01
C SER A 235 -18.67 -6.81 -5.45
N SER A 236 -18.94 -6.70 -6.75
CA SER A 236 -19.64 -5.54 -7.32
C SER A 236 -21.04 -5.32 -6.74
N ASP A 237 -21.69 -6.39 -6.30
CA ASP A 237 -23.00 -6.35 -5.65
C ASP A 237 -22.96 -6.11 -4.13
N SER A 238 -21.76 -5.90 -3.56
CA SER A 238 -21.52 -5.70 -2.12
C SER A 238 -21.92 -6.87 -1.22
N THR A 239 -22.13 -8.06 -1.76
CA THR A 239 -22.59 -9.21 -0.96
C THR A 239 -21.47 -10.12 -0.48
N ARG A 240 -20.34 -10.15 -1.19
CA ARG A 240 -19.18 -11.00 -0.89
C ARG A 240 -17.93 -10.16 -0.63
N LEU A 241 -17.02 -10.74 0.13
CA LEU A 241 -15.74 -10.19 0.49
C LEU A 241 -14.64 -11.19 0.16
N THR A 242 -13.56 -10.76 -0.46
CA THR A 242 -12.32 -11.52 -0.55
C THR A 242 -11.20 -10.81 0.19
N TYR A 243 -10.30 -11.58 0.81
CA TYR A 243 -9.18 -11.04 1.56
C TYR A 243 -8.06 -12.09 1.71
N ILE A 244 -6.93 -11.67 2.21
CA ILE A 244 -5.84 -12.55 2.61
C ILE A 244 -5.89 -12.77 4.12
N SER A 245 -5.92 -14.02 4.58
CA SER A 245 -5.63 -14.36 5.96
C SER A 245 -4.18 -14.78 6.13
N ILE A 246 -3.64 -14.60 7.34
CA ILE A 246 -2.28 -14.96 7.67
C ILE A 246 -2.26 -15.76 8.98
N ASP A 247 -1.68 -16.96 8.94
CA ASP A 247 -1.44 -17.72 10.16
C ASP A 247 -0.31 -17.06 10.97
N PRO A 248 -0.56 -16.62 12.21
CA PRO A 248 0.40 -15.84 12.98
C PRO A 248 1.65 -16.60 13.40
N LEU A 249 1.64 -17.92 13.33
CA LEU A 249 2.75 -18.79 13.74
C LEU A 249 3.59 -19.24 12.54
N SER A 250 2.91 -19.70 11.48
CA SER A 250 3.56 -20.24 10.27
C SER A 250 3.75 -19.20 9.18
N ILE A 251 3.12 -18.01 9.32
CA ILE A 251 3.07 -16.94 8.29
C ILE A 251 2.51 -17.40 6.95
N LYS A 252 1.81 -18.52 6.94
CA LYS A 252 1.13 -18.99 5.76
C LYS A 252 -0.05 -18.09 5.41
N GLN A 253 -0.06 -17.62 4.18
CA GLN A 253 -1.12 -16.78 3.65
C GLN A 253 -2.14 -17.62 2.90
N GLN A 254 -3.42 -17.32 3.13
CA GLN A 254 -4.55 -17.99 2.49
C GLN A 254 -5.45 -16.95 1.83
N LEU A 255 -5.96 -17.28 0.66
CA LEU A 255 -6.98 -16.49 -0.02
C LEU A 255 -8.34 -16.90 0.50
N ILE A 256 -9.13 -15.96 0.98
CA ILE A 256 -10.43 -16.22 1.62
C ILE A 256 -11.55 -15.56 0.82
N ILE A 257 -12.68 -16.22 0.76
CA ILE A 257 -13.98 -15.66 0.36
C ILE A 257 -14.94 -15.78 1.54
N ALA A 258 -15.70 -14.71 1.78
CA ALA A 258 -16.72 -14.65 2.82
C ALA A 258 -17.92 -13.83 2.34
N ASN A 259 -19.00 -13.84 3.11
CA ASN A 259 -20.03 -12.80 3.00
C ASN A 259 -19.44 -11.44 3.37
N ALA A 260 -20.05 -10.36 2.91
CA ALA A 260 -19.58 -9.00 3.21
C ALA A 260 -19.59 -8.67 4.73
N ASP A 261 -20.36 -9.40 5.53
CA ASP A 261 -20.38 -9.29 6.99
C ASP A 261 -19.34 -10.17 7.71
N GLY A 262 -18.51 -10.88 6.96
CA GLY A 262 -17.51 -11.84 7.46
C GLY A 262 -18.03 -13.26 7.67
N GLY A 263 -19.34 -13.49 7.55
CA GLY A 263 -19.94 -14.81 7.68
C GLY A 263 -19.52 -15.76 6.55
N ASN A 264 -19.62 -17.07 6.79
CA ASN A 264 -19.34 -18.13 5.81
C ASN A 264 -17.94 -18.04 5.17
N ALA A 265 -16.93 -17.61 5.92
CA ALA A 265 -15.56 -17.50 5.41
C ALA A 265 -15.02 -18.89 5.03
N GLN A 266 -14.46 -19.00 3.82
CA GLN A 266 -13.89 -20.22 3.26
C GLN A 266 -12.57 -19.94 2.56
N GLU A 267 -11.59 -20.84 2.73
CA GLU A 267 -10.35 -20.81 1.96
C GLU A 267 -10.60 -21.21 0.51
N VAL A 268 -10.10 -20.41 -0.42
CA VAL A 268 -10.04 -20.77 -1.84
C VAL A 268 -8.88 -21.74 -2.04
N SER A 269 -9.19 -22.99 -2.28
CA SER A 269 -8.19 -24.04 -2.49
C SER A 269 -7.41 -23.79 -3.78
N LEU A 270 -6.10 -23.67 -3.67
CA LEU A 270 -5.21 -23.43 -4.81
C LEU A 270 -4.55 -24.74 -5.23
N SER A 271 -4.49 -25.02 -6.53
CA SER A 271 -3.78 -26.16 -7.11
C SER A 271 -2.91 -25.74 -8.29
N GLY A 272 -2.00 -26.60 -8.71
CA GLY A 272 -1.09 -26.36 -9.84
C GLY A 272 0.34 -26.77 -9.54
N SER A 273 1.21 -26.61 -10.51
CA SER A 273 2.64 -26.96 -10.39
C SER A 273 3.42 -26.02 -9.46
N TYR A 274 2.89 -24.85 -9.20
CA TYR A 274 3.44 -23.86 -8.28
C TYR A 274 2.31 -23.16 -7.52
N ILE A 275 2.41 -23.12 -6.21
CA ILE A 275 1.49 -22.39 -5.32
C ILE A 275 2.31 -21.31 -4.62
N PRO A 276 2.03 -20.01 -4.84
CA PRO A 276 2.77 -18.94 -4.18
C PRO A 276 2.57 -18.94 -2.67
N ASP A 277 3.64 -18.75 -1.91
CA ASP A 277 3.56 -18.55 -0.45
C ASP A 277 3.05 -17.15 -0.10
N ILE A 278 3.45 -16.14 -0.89
CA ILE A 278 3.08 -14.73 -0.69
C ILE A 278 2.02 -14.35 -1.70
N LYS A 279 0.91 -13.82 -1.20
CA LYS A 279 -0.26 -13.36 -1.95
C LYS A 279 -0.69 -12.00 -1.42
N ASP A 280 -1.12 -11.11 -2.32
CA ASP A 280 -1.57 -9.76 -1.98
C ASP A 280 -2.69 -9.29 -2.91
N ALA A 281 -3.39 -8.25 -2.48
CA ALA A 281 -4.30 -7.44 -3.28
C ALA A 281 -5.32 -8.24 -4.11
N PRO A 282 -6.10 -9.15 -3.51
CA PRO A 282 -7.11 -9.90 -4.23
C PRO A 282 -8.23 -8.98 -4.73
N ILE A 283 -8.75 -9.24 -5.93
CA ILE A 283 -9.95 -8.59 -6.48
C ILE A 283 -10.83 -9.65 -7.15
N PHE A 284 -12.13 -9.46 -7.14
CA PHE A 284 -13.02 -10.29 -7.96
C PHE A 284 -12.81 -10.01 -9.45
N SER A 285 -12.90 -11.04 -10.30
CA SER A 285 -13.06 -10.82 -11.74
C SER A 285 -14.39 -10.14 -12.03
N PRO A 286 -14.55 -9.43 -13.17
CA PRO A 286 -15.80 -8.72 -13.50
C PRO A 286 -17.06 -9.60 -13.55
N ASP A 287 -16.90 -10.85 -13.95
CA ASP A 287 -17.95 -11.85 -13.98
C ASP A 287 -18.11 -12.59 -12.64
N GLU A 288 -17.26 -12.27 -11.68
CA GLU A 288 -17.22 -12.80 -10.32
C GLU A 288 -17.12 -14.34 -10.23
N VAL A 289 -16.60 -15.00 -11.25
CA VAL A 289 -16.34 -16.45 -11.25
C VAL A 289 -14.90 -16.79 -10.87
N SER A 290 -14.03 -15.78 -10.80
CA SER A 290 -12.62 -15.92 -10.40
C SER A 290 -12.18 -14.80 -9.47
N ILE A 291 -11.05 -15.03 -8.79
CA ILE A 291 -10.31 -14.01 -8.07
C ILE A 291 -8.98 -13.78 -8.78
N LEU A 292 -8.67 -12.53 -9.07
CA LEU A 292 -7.36 -12.09 -9.49
C LEU A 292 -6.59 -11.61 -8.26
N PHE A 293 -5.32 -11.96 -8.15
CA PHE A 293 -4.48 -11.52 -7.04
C PHE A 293 -3.02 -11.41 -7.44
N SER A 294 -2.31 -10.53 -6.78
CA SER A 294 -0.86 -10.43 -6.91
C SER A 294 -0.20 -11.54 -6.10
N ALA A 295 0.78 -12.23 -6.67
CA ALA A 295 1.53 -13.22 -5.92
C ALA A 295 2.96 -13.39 -6.42
N ALA A 296 3.82 -13.86 -5.49
CA ALA A 296 5.21 -14.14 -5.77
C ALA A 296 5.39 -15.07 -6.97
N VAL A 297 6.36 -14.77 -7.81
CA VAL A 297 6.75 -15.65 -8.91
C VAL A 297 7.69 -16.75 -8.44
N PRO A 298 7.72 -17.93 -9.13
CA PRO A 298 8.73 -18.93 -8.88
C PRO A 298 10.10 -18.29 -9.06
N THR A 299 10.85 -18.16 -7.98
CA THR A 299 12.27 -17.87 -8.12
C THR A 299 12.88 -19.11 -8.75
N GLN A 300 13.30 -19.03 -10.02
CA GLN A 300 14.25 -20.01 -10.52
C GLN A 300 15.34 -20.06 -9.46
N SER A 301 15.66 -21.25 -8.97
CA SER A 301 16.59 -21.46 -7.88
C SER A 301 17.98 -20.97 -8.30
N ARG A 302 18.18 -19.67 -8.22
CA ARG A 302 19.50 -19.09 -8.25
C ARG A 302 20.19 -19.66 -7.02
N GLN A 303 21.13 -20.54 -7.24
CA GLN A 303 22.03 -21.01 -6.19
C GLN A 303 22.57 -19.76 -5.50
N PRO A 304 22.42 -19.64 -4.16
CA PRO A 304 22.98 -18.50 -3.44
C PRO A 304 24.44 -18.40 -3.82
N THR A 305 24.90 -17.19 -4.12
CA THR A 305 26.32 -16.99 -4.40
C THR A 305 27.12 -17.40 -3.16
N TRP A 306 28.38 -17.84 -3.36
CA TRP A 306 29.28 -18.19 -2.25
C TRP A 306 29.35 -17.06 -1.19
N PHE A 307 29.20 -15.79 -1.60
CA PHE A 307 29.19 -14.61 -0.77
C PHE A 307 27.92 -14.53 0.10
N GLU A 308 26.75 -14.80 -0.49
CA GLU A 308 25.48 -14.86 0.25
C GLU A 308 25.48 -15.98 1.29
N ASN A 309 26.05 -17.13 0.95
CA ASN A 309 26.25 -18.25 1.87
C ASN A 309 27.24 -17.91 3.01
N LEU A 310 28.36 -17.24 2.67
CA LEU A 310 29.39 -16.84 3.63
C LEU A 310 28.85 -15.81 4.64
N MET A 311 28.00 -14.87 4.18
CA MET A 311 27.44 -13.81 5.01
C MET A 311 26.20 -14.24 5.80
N GLY A 312 25.70 -15.45 5.60
CA GLY A 312 24.48 -15.95 6.24
C GLY A 312 23.26 -15.07 5.92
N MET A 313 23.32 -14.32 4.82
CA MET A 313 22.22 -13.51 4.32
C MET A 313 21.17 -14.40 3.67
N ARG A 314 20.30 -14.96 4.46
CA ARG A 314 18.93 -15.15 3.97
C ARG A 314 18.37 -13.74 3.86
N LEU A 315 18.24 -13.23 2.64
CA LEU A 315 17.46 -12.03 2.39
C LEU A 315 16.10 -12.25 3.05
N ALA A 316 15.89 -11.62 4.21
CA ALA A 316 14.56 -11.51 4.77
C ALA A 316 13.74 -10.81 3.68
N ARG A 317 12.84 -11.56 3.07
CA ARG A 317 11.91 -11.03 2.08
C ARG A 317 10.98 -10.10 2.85
N ALA A 318 11.32 -8.81 2.88
CA ALA A 318 10.39 -7.81 3.34
C ALA A 318 9.22 -7.80 2.35
N ASN A 319 7.99 -7.84 2.85
CA ASN A 319 6.79 -7.58 2.05
C ASN A 319 7.06 -6.32 1.20
N GLY A 320 6.80 -6.38 -0.09
CA GLY A 320 7.02 -5.28 -1.03
C GLY A 320 8.29 -5.38 -1.87
N SER A 321 9.22 -6.29 -1.59
CA SER A 321 10.42 -6.49 -2.42
C SER A 321 10.42 -7.80 -3.24
N VAL A 322 9.35 -8.59 -3.14
CA VAL A 322 9.25 -9.87 -3.84
C VAL A 322 8.69 -9.64 -5.24
N PRO A 323 9.41 -10.04 -6.29
CA PRO A 323 8.87 -10.01 -7.65
C PRO A 323 7.56 -10.78 -7.72
N SER A 324 6.51 -10.13 -8.16
CA SER A 324 5.16 -10.68 -8.22
C SER A 324 4.56 -10.50 -9.61
N ASP A 325 3.57 -11.32 -9.89
CA ASP A 325 2.73 -11.24 -11.08
C ASP A 325 1.26 -11.33 -10.70
N TRP A 326 0.40 -11.04 -11.66
CA TRP A 326 -1.02 -11.30 -11.54
C TRP A 326 -1.31 -12.77 -11.82
N TRP A 327 -2.15 -13.35 -10.96
CA TRP A 327 -2.63 -14.70 -11.04
C TRP A 327 -4.15 -14.71 -10.94
N SER A 328 -4.77 -15.75 -11.48
CA SER A 328 -6.20 -16.00 -11.38
C SER A 328 -6.47 -17.38 -10.82
N VAL A 329 -7.55 -17.52 -10.06
CA VAL A 329 -8.09 -18.80 -9.58
C VAL A 329 -9.61 -18.76 -9.63
N PRO A 330 -10.30 -19.86 -10.00
CA PRO A 330 -11.75 -19.94 -9.87
C PRO A 330 -12.21 -19.72 -8.43
N ILE A 331 -13.35 -19.06 -8.24
CA ILE A 331 -13.88 -18.72 -6.91
C ILE A 331 -14.12 -19.94 -6.02
N ASN A 332 -14.44 -21.10 -6.64
CA ASN A 332 -14.62 -22.37 -5.94
C ASN A 332 -13.32 -23.16 -5.73
N GLY A 333 -12.17 -22.52 -5.99
CA GLY A 333 -10.87 -23.16 -5.98
C GLY A 333 -10.54 -23.89 -7.28
N GLY A 334 -9.28 -24.27 -7.45
CA GLY A 334 -8.82 -24.98 -8.63
C GLY A 334 -7.40 -24.60 -9.05
N GLU A 335 -7.10 -24.82 -10.31
CA GLU A 335 -5.79 -24.58 -10.89
C GLU A 335 -5.51 -23.09 -11.03
N LEU A 336 -4.31 -22.68 -10.59
CA LEU A 336 -3.80 -21.34 -10.74
C LEU A 336 -3.39 -21.04 -12.17
N THR A 337 -3.85 -19.91 -12.70
CA THR A 337 -3.41 -19.36 -13.99
C THR A 337 -2.57 -18.12 -13.75
N ARG A 338 -1.33 -18.10 -14.23
CA ARG A 338 -0.49 -16.92 -14.23
C ARG A 338 -0.86 -16.03 -15.41
N LEU A 339 -1.28 -14.80 -15.13
CA LEU A 339 -1.77 -13.85 -16.14
C LEU A 339 -0.66 -12.97 -16.73
N THR A 340 0.37 -12.65 -15.95
CA THR A 340 1.40 -11.69 -16.39
C THR A 340 2.82 -12.17 -16.11
N HIS A 341 3.79 -11.45 -16.72
CA HIS A 341 5.22 -11.61 -16.48
C HIS A 341 5.89 -10.26 -16.16
N ILE A 342 5.20 -9.41 -15.38
CA ILE A 342 5.70 -8.09 -14.97
C ILE A 342 6.89 -8.23 -14.03
N GLN A 343 6.81 -9.18 -13.09
CA GLN A 343 7.83 -9.45 -12.06
C GLN A 343 8.19 -8.20 -11.23
N ALA A 344 7.20 -7.38 -10.94
CA ALA A 344 7.37 -6.16 -10.15
C ALA A 344 6.91 -6.37 -8.70
N PRO A 345 7.51 -5.68 -7.72
CA PRO A 345 7.04 -5.71 -6.35
C PRO A 345 5.74 -4.92 -6.19
N SER A 346 4.91 -5.32 -5.24
CA SER A 346 3.74 -4.55 -4.78
C SER A 346 2.77 -4.18 -5.91
N LEU A 347 2.24 -5.20 -6.60
CA LEU A 347 1.22 -5.00 -7.62
C LEU A 347 -0.16 -4.81 -6.96
N TYR A 348 -0.79 -3.66 -7.20
CA TYR A 348 -2.15 -3.33 -6.77
C TYR A 348 -3.00 -3.08 -8.00
N ALA A 349 -4.29 -3.36 -7.94
CA ALA A 349 -5.16 -3.23 -9.11
C ALA A 349 -6.52 -2.60 -8.82
N SER A 350 -7.11 -2.10 -9.89
CA SER A 350 -8.51 -1.72 -10.00
C SER A 350 -9.07 -2.18 -11.34
N LEU A 351 -10.34 -2.52 -11.35
CA LEU A 351 -11.07 -2.78 -12.60
C LEU A 351 -11.42 -1.48 -13.29
N SER A 352 -11.48 -1.52 -14.64
CA SER A 352 -12.08 -0.43 -15.41
C SER A 352 -13.60 -0.35 -15.18
N PRO A 353 -14.22 0.83 -15.31
CA PRO A 353 -15.67 0.97 -15.16
C PRO A 353 -16.49 0.12 -16.14
N ASP A 354 -15.96 -0.17 -17.33
CA ASP A 354 -16.57 -1.05 -18.33
C ASP A 354 -16.30 -2.54 -18.09
N HIS A 355 -15.57 -2.87 -17.02
CA HIS A 355 -15.21 -4.22 -16.60
C HIS A 355 -14.41 -5.05 -17.63
N ARG A 356 -13.72 -4.41 -18.57
CA ARG A 356 -12.93 -5.10 -19.61
C ARG A 356 -11.44 -5.16 -19.28
N HIS A 357 -10.97 -4.20 -18.50
CA HIS A 357 -9.55 -4.04 -18.24
C HIS A 357 -9.26 -4.05 -16.74
N VAL A 358 -8.02 -4.38 -16.45
CA VAL A 358 -7.40 -4.24 -15.13
C VAL A 358 -6.28 -3.21 -15.26
N VAL A 359 -6.35 -2.12 -14.50
CA VAL A 359 -5.18 -1.28 -14.28
C VAL A 359 -4.42 -1.81 -13.08
N SER A 360 -3.11 -1.97 -13.21
CA SER A 360 -2.24 -2.36 -12.12
C SER A 360 -1.14 -1.34 -11.90
N PHE A 361 -0.69 -1.27 -10.66
CA PHE A 361 0.20 -0.25 -10.14
C PHE A 361 1.33 -0.87 -9.35
N SER A 362 2.57 -0.44 -9.59
CA SER A 362 3.75 -0.91 -8.86
C SER A 362 4.86 0.14 -8.89
N GLY A 363 5.96 -0.12 -8.17
CA GLY A 363 7.18 0.67 -8.29
C GLY A 363 7.77 0.71 -9.70
N ALA A 364 7.39 -0.20 -10.59
CA ALA A 364 7.84 -0.22 -11.99
C ALA A 364 6.97 0.65 -12.92
N GLY A 365 5.76 1.02 -12.53
CA GLY A 365 4.86 1.87 -13.31
C GLY A 365 3.39 1.50 -13.18
N VAL A 366 2.59 2.10 -14.05
CA VAL A 366 1.17 1.82 -14.24
C VAL A 366 1.00 0.97 -15.49
N PHE A 367 0.36 -0.17 -15.34
CA PHE A 367 0.09 -1.13 -16.40
C PHE A 367 -1.40 -1.28 -16.62
N VAL A 368 -1.81 -1.54 -17.85
CA VAL A 368 -3.16 -1.96 -18.18
C VAL A 368 -3.11 -3.28 -18.94
N MET A 369 -4.09 -4.13 -18.70
CA MET A 369 -4.26 -5.41 -19.41
C MET A 369 -5.74 -5.74 -19.51
N ASN A 370 -6.10 -6.63 -20.41
CA ASN A 370 -7.40 -7.29 -20.38
C ASN A 370 -7.53 -8.14 -19.10
N VAL A 371 -8.75 -8.46 -18.69
CA VAL A 371 -9.00 -9.27 -17.49
C VAL A 371 -8.33 -10.65 -17.53
N ASP A 372 -8.13 -11.19 -18.73
CA ASP A 372 -7.43 -12.48 -18.95
C ASP A 372 -5.90 -12.37 -18.98
N GLY A 373 -5.35 -11.17 -18.74
CA GLY A 373 -3.91 -10.88 -18.77
C GLY A 373 -3.33 -10.55 -20.14
N SER A 374 -4.14 -10.63 -21.20
CA SER A 374 -3.69 -10.26 -22.56
C SER A 374 -3.55 -8.74 -22.73
N GLU A 375 -2.87 -8.32 -23.81
CA GLU A 375 -2.65 -6.91 -24.18
C GLU A 375 -1.99 -6.05 -23.09
N LEU A 376 -1.15 -6.65 -22.24
CA LEU A 376 -0.42 -5.94 -21.22
C LEU A 376 0.39 -4.77 -21.80
N THR A 377 0.05 -3.57 -21.37
CA THR A 377 0.65 -2.31 -21.84
C THR A 377 1.07 -1.43 -20.67
N ILE A 378 2.20 -0.73 -20.79
CA ILE A 378 2.64 0.28 -19.83
C ILE A 378 1.99 1.61 -20.18
N LEU A 379 1.15 2.14 -19.30
CA LEU A 379 0.59 3.49 -19.42
C LEU A 379 1.58 4.56 -18.97
N LEU A 380 2.13 4.38 -17.77
CA LEU A 380 3.07 5.32 -17.17
C LEU A 380 4.31 4.54 -16.70
N PRO A 381 5.48 4.77 -17.27
CA PRO A 381 6.73 4.24 -16.73
C PRO A 381 7.06 5.00 -15.42
N ASN A 382 7.60 4.28 -14.45
CA ASN A 382 8.01 4.89 -13.17
C ASN A 382 9.36 4.36 -12.70
N PRO A 383 10.46 4.89 -13.24
CA PRO A 383 11.78 4.36 -12.93
C PRO A 383 12.24 4.62 -11.50
N ASP A 384 11.79 5.71 -10.83
CA ASP A 384 12.40 6.20 -9.59
C ASP A 384 11.42 6.78 -8.55
N GLN A 385 10.11 6.57 -8.69
CA GLN A 385 9.11 7.18 -7.82
C GLN A 385 8.33 6.13 -7.04
N PHE A 386 8.04 6.44 -5.78
CA PHE A 386 7.10 5.64 -5.00
C PHE A 386 5.68 5.87 -5.54
N ILE A 387 4.94 4.81 -5.79
CA ILE A 387 3.55 4.83 -6.22
C ILE A 387 2.72 4.02 -5.22
N GLY A 388 1.61 4.59 -4.76
CA GLY A 388 0.65 3.92 -3.87
C GLY A 388 -0.32 3.00 -4.62
N THR A 389 -1.62 3.15 -4.35
CA THR A 389 -2.68 2.41 -5.05
C THR A 389 -3.27 3.23 -6.20
N VAL A 390 -3.99 2.55 -7.06
CA VAL A 390 -4.75 3.16 -8.16
C VAL A 390 -6.20 2.75 -8.08
N GLN A 391 -7.10 3.66 -8.42
CA GLN A 391 -8.49 3.35 -8.72
C GLN A 391 -8.91 3.93 -10.07
N TRP A 392 -9.65 3.14 -10.84
CA TRP A 392 -10.21 3.57 -12.11
C TRP A 392 -11.67 3.96 -11.92
N ILE A 393 -12.01 5.18 -12.27
CA ILE A 393 -13.36 5.74 -12.17
C ILE A 393 -13.87 6.18 -13.55
N PRO A 394 -15.20 6.29 -13.75
CA PRO A 394 -15.80 6.75 -15.00
C PRO A 394 -15.31 8.09 -15.50
#